data_2dfc72f20e574f83eeddade9c9cb4090
#
_entry.id   2dfc72f20e574f83eeddade9c9cb4090
#
_cell.length_a   1.000
_cell.length_b   1.000
_cell.length_c   1.000
_cell.angle_alpha   90.00
_cell.angle_beta   90.00
_cell.angle_gamma   90.00
#
_symmetry.space_group_name_H-M   'P 1'
#
loop_
_entity.id
_entity.type
_entity.pdbx_description
1 polymer ?
#
loop_
_entity_poly.entity_id
_entity_poly.type
_entity_poly.pdbx_seq_one_letter_code
_entity_poly.pdbx_strand_id
1 'polypeptide(L)'
;CRVITHAAAPVNDKAYENADWIRPGKSAWSYFIDEEHSRRFEKIMEFNALAQKAGYEYNLADNGWRDWAKTERGAFKKVKELVDDAEKRSVGIWLWQSAMDKVWFAPYRRRFFKKCEKLGIKGIKLDHIESETQFMTEFYRCFAREAAEHKLMVIYHNPQKPTGLRRTFPNVMSMEAIRGLQCKADADNDTILPFTRMLGGNADYTPLCFSVPRCLNEVSICHMLASAVIYNSAFFTVSEDPSILKAHGLDSFVSPLPVVWNETHVLPGSKIGEIVIFARRSGNRWYAAVFNSSQGERKTNLPFSFLKDGAKYEAEIYTDNLTDQRGYNKVKISVTSADSADIAMRPSGGFAAVFREI
;
A
#
# COMPACT_ATOMS: atom_id res chain seq x y z
N CYS A 1 -11.76 -7.17 -16.97
CA CYS A 1 -10.38 -7.22 -16.48
C CYS A 1 -9.40 -7.73 -17.54
N ARG A 2 -9.66 -8.86 -18.19
CA ARG A 2 -8.76 -9.42 -19.22
C ARG A 2 -8.50 -8.44 -20.38
N VAL A 3 -9.50 -7.65 -20.77
CA VAL A 3 -9.37 -6.69 -21.90
C VAL A 3 -8.34 -5.60 -21.59
N ILE A 4 -8.41 -5.01 -20.40
CA ILE A 4 -7.45 -3.94 -20.00
C ILE A 4 -6.03 -4.50 -19.90
N THR A 5 -5.86 -5.69 -19.32
CA THR A 5 -4.54 -6.31 -19.18
C THR A 5 -3.96 -6.83 -20.50
N HIS A 6 -4.80 -7.17 -21.48
CA HIS A 6 -4.34 -7.62 -22.80
C HIS A 6 -3.97 -6.48 -23.75
N ALA A 7 -4.47 -5.27 -23.50
CA ALA A 7 -4.14 -4.10 -24.30
C ALA A 7 -2.69 -3.60 -24.11
N ALA A 8 -2.04 -3.97 -22.99
CA ALA A 8 -0.65 -3.60 -22.74
C ALA A 8 0.30 -4.47 -23.57
N ALA A 9 1.27 -3.85 -24.22
CA ALA A 9 2.32 -4.56 -24.95
C ALA A 9 3.10 -5.48 -23.99
N PRO A 10 3.47 -6.70 -24.41
CA PRO A 10 4.36 -7.54 -23.63
C PRO A 10 5.71 -6.85 -23.46
N VAL A 11 6.33 -7.04 -22.31
CA VAL A 11 7.68 -6.54 -22.04
C VAL A 11 8.66 -7.44 -22.81
N ASN A 12 9.48 -6.83 -23.62
CA ASN A 12 10.59 -7.50 -24.30
C ASN A 12 11.84 -6.64 -24.18
N ASP A 13 12.21 -6.29 -22.94
CA ASP A 13 13.31 -5.38 -22.66
C ASP A 13 14.36 -6.08 -21.77
N LYS A 14 15.61 -5.99 -22.19
CA LYS A 14 16.77 -6.52 -21.45
C LYS A 14 16.86 -5.98 -20.00
N ALA A 15 16.28 -4.81 -19.73
CA ALA A 15 16.21 -4.25 -18.37
C ALA A 15 15.47 -5.15 -17.38
N TYR A 16 14.64 -6.08 -17.88
CA TYR A 16 13.87 -7.02 -17.05
C TYR A 16 14.42 -8.45 -17.08
N GLU A 17 15.48 -8.70 -17.83
CA GLU A 17 16.23 -9.93 -17.68
C GLU A 17 16.81 -9.99 -16.26
N ASN A 18 16.53 -11.08 -15.52
CA ASN A 18 16.89 -11.21 -14.10
C ASN A 18 16.28 -10.10 -13.21
N ALA A 19 14.96 -9.99 -13.25
CA ALA A 19 14.16 -8.95 -12.54
C ALA A 19 14.08 -9.14 -11.02
N ASP A 20 14.99 -9.88 -10.38
CA ASP A 20 15.04 -10.12 -8.92
C ASP A 20 15.13 -8.84 -8.08
N TRP A 21 15.49 -7.73 -8.70
CA TRP A 21 15.52 -6.42 -8.07
C TRP A 21 14.10 -5.79 -7.90
N ILE A 22 13.10 -6.29 -8.64
CA ILE A 22 11.70 -5.86 -8.50
C ILE A 22 11.09 -6.67 -7.36
N ARG A 23 11.01 -6.06 -6.18
CA ARG A 23 10.51 -6.72 -4.98
C ARG A 23 9.34 -5.96 -4.40
N PRO A 24 8.12 -6.54 -4.43
CA PRO A 24 7.00 -6.02 -3.67
C PRO A 24 7.30 -5.97 -2.18
N GLY A 25 6.72 -5.00 -1.47
CA GLY A 25 6.95 -4.90 -0.03
C GLY A 25 6.14 -3.79 0.64
N LYS A 26 6.20 -3.78 1.97
CA LYS A 26 5.64 -2.72 2.81
C LYS A 26 6.67 -1.62 3.04
N SER A 27 6.20 -0.39 3.09
CA SER A 27 7.02 0.77 3.42
C SER A 27 6.51 1.48 4.66
N ALA A 28 7.40 1.79 5.58
CA ALA A 28 7.14 2.82 6.57
C ALA A 28 7.13 4.20 5.88
N TRP A 29 6.28 5.10 6.37
CA TRP A 29 6.10 6.42 5.79
C TRP A 29 5.70 7.44 6.85
N SER A 30 6.59 8.38 7.14
CA SER A 30 6.39 9.37 8.20
C SER A 30 5.57 10.59 7.80
N TYR A 31 5.41 10.85 6.51
CA TYR A 31 4.89 12.12 5.96
C TYR A 31 3.53 12.54 6.52
N PHE A 32 2.67 11.59 6.85
CA PHE A 32 1.30 11.84 7.27
C PHE A 32 1.13 12.04 8.78
N ILE A 33 2.09 11.56 9.57
CA ILE A 33 1.94 11.42 11.03
C ILE A 33 2.18 12.76 11.73
N ASP A 34 3.12 13.53 11.22
CA ASP A 34 3.53 14.80 11.82
C ASP A 34 3.94 15.78 10.72
N GLU A 35 3.05 16.70 10.38
CA GLU A 35 3.26 17.65 9.28
C GLU A 35 4.49 18.53 9.47
N GLU A 36 4.87 18.84 10.72
CA GLU A 36 6.01 19.70 11.03
C GLU A 36 7.35 18.95 10.97
N HIS A 37 7.39 17.74 11.53
CA HIS A 37 8.66 17.02 11.72
C HIS A 37 8.85 15.84 10.75
N SER A 38 7.79 15.38 10.08
CA SER A 38 7.81 14.20 9.20
C SER A 38 8.84 14.27 8.06
N ARG A 39 9.21 15.48 7.65
CA ARG A 39 10.17 15.75 6.56
C ARG A 39 11.61 15.89 7.04
N ARG A 40 11.85 15.94 8.36
CA ARG A 40 13.19 16.11 8.92
C ARG A 40 14.01 14.83 8.73
N PHE A 41 15.28 15.01 8.46
CA PHE A 41 16.23 13.91 8.25
C PHE A 41 16.22 12.91 9.41
N GLU A 42 16.23 13.42 10.65
CA GLU A 42 16.27 12.62 11.87
C GLU A 42 15.01 11.75 12.03
N LYS A 43 13.84 12.28 11.64
CA LYS A 43 12.58 11.52 11.68
C LYS A 43 12.59 10.37 10.68
N ILE A 44 13.06 10.63 9.46
CA ILE A 44 13.17 9.58 8.43
C ILE A 44 14.22 8.53 8.82
N MET A 45 15.31 8.92 9.48
CA MET A 45 16.30 8.00 10.06
C MET A 45 15.68 7.10 11.15
N GLU A 46 14.84 7.68 12.03
CA GLU A 46 14.09 6.91 13.04
C GLU A 46 13.22 5.84 12.38
N PHE A 47 12.56 6.17 11.27
CA PHE A 47 11.70 5.26 10.53
C PHE A 47 12.42 4.07 9.89
N ASN A 48 13.75 4.12 9.66
CA ASN A 48 14.54 2.94 9.32
C ASN A 48 14.48 1.87 10.43
N ALA A 49 14.64 2.31 11.69
CA ALA A 49 14.59 1.40 12.83
C ALA A 49 13.17 0.88 13.08
N LEU A 50 12.14 1.70 12.87
CA LEU A 50 10.75 1.30 13.00
C LEU A 50 10.35 0.31 11.91
N ALA A 51 10.74 0.55 10.66
CA ALA A 51 10.55 -0.38 9.54
C ALA A 51 11.18 -1.75 9.82
N GLN A 52 12.44 -1.77 10.28
CA GLN A 52 13.12 -3.01 10.68
C GLN A 52 12.34 -3.77 11.76
N LYS A 53 11.93 -3.08 12.84
CA LYS A 53 11.20 -3.70 13.96
C LYS A 53 9.84 -4.24 13.54
N ALA A 54 9.18 -3.56 12.60
CA ALA A 54 7.88 -3.98 12.05
C ALA A 54 8.00 -5.04 10.95
N GLY A 55 9.22 -5.37 10.49
CA GLY A 55 9.45 -6.31 9.39
C GLY A 55 9.04 -5.76 8.04
N TYR A 56 9.13 -4.44 7.83
CA TYR A 56 8.86 -3.82 6.55
C TYR A 56 10.12 -3.78 5.68
N GLU A 57 9.93 -3.97 4.39
CA GLU A 57 11.01 -4.03 3.41
C GLU A 57 11.60 -2.65 3.10
N TYR A 58 10.79 -1.58 3.31
CA TYR A 58 11.15 -0.25 2.83
C TYR A 58 10.86 0.85 3.84
N ASN A 59 11.52 1.99 3.62
CA ASN A 59 11.20 3.29 4.20
C ASN A 59 11.17 4.33 3.07
N LEU A 60 10.11 5.12 2.98
CA LEU A 60 9.91 6.15 1.97
C LEU A 60 10.29 7.53 2.52
N ALA A 61 11.40 8.08 2.03
CA ALA A 61 11.73 9.49 2.21
C ALA A 61 10.90 10.34 1.22
N ASP A 62 9.80 10.89 1.71
CA ASP A 62 8.84 11.67 0.93
C ASP A 62 9.34 13.11 0.67
N ASN A 63 8.48 14.01 0.22
CA ASN A 63 8.77 15.40 -0.03
C ASN A 63 9.55 16.07 1.12
N GLY A 64 10.54 16.90 0.79
CA GLY A 64 11.38 17.62 1.76
C GLY A 64 12.81 17.08 1.88
N TRP A 65 13.14 15.89 1.37
CA TRP A 65 14.50 15.37 1.46
C TRP A 65 15.57 16.25 0.79
N ARG A 66 15.18 17.06 -0.20
CA ARG A 66 16.08 18.01 -0.86
C ARG A 66 16.49 19.17 0.06
N ASP A 67 15.68 19.47 1.07
CA ASP A 67 15.90 20.55 2.03
C ASP A 67 16.79 20.13 3.20
N TRP A 68 17.23 18.87 3.25
CA TRP A 68 18.17 18.39 4.27
C TRP A 68 19.56 19.03 4.20
N ALA A 69 19.83 19.77 3.13
CA ALA A 69 21.03 20.59 3.01
C ALA A 69 20.82 21.74 2.01
N LYS A 70 21.63 22.80 2.16
CA LYS A 70 21.59 23.99 1.30
C LYS A 70 21.87 23.72 -0.19
N THR A 71 22.42 22.57 -0.53
CA THR A 71 22.80 22.23 -1.91
C THR A 71 22.34 20.82 -2.25
N GLU A 72 22.01 20.56 -3.53
CA GLU A 72 21.65 19.24 -4.02
C GLU A 72 22.71 18.18 -3.68
N ARG A 73 24.01 18.55 -3.79
CA ARG A 73 25.12 17.66 -3.40
C ARG A 73 25.07 17.30 -1.92
N GLY A 74 24.77 18.27 -1.06
CA GLY A 74 24.60 18.07 0.39
C GLY A 74 23.41 17.18 0.71
N ALA A 75 22.25 17.43 0.08
CA ALA A 75 21.06 16.61 0.24
C ALA A 75 21.34 15.12 -0.13
N PHE A 76 22.01 14.87 -1.23
CA PHE A 76 22.40 13.50 -1.59
C PHE A 76 23.45 12.87 -0.66
N LYS A 77 24.28 13.69 0.02
CA LYS A 77 25.14 13.16 1.09
C LYS A 77 24.29 12.66 2.27
N LYS A 78 23.24 13.39 2.64
CA LYS A 78 22.28 12.96 3.65
C LYS A 78 21.51 11.71 3.22
N VAL A 79 21.11 11.61 1.94
CA VAL A 79 20.51 10.39 1.39
C VAL A 79 21.47 9.20 1.52
N LYS A 80 22.76 9.38 1.30
CA LYS A 80 23.76 8.30 1.49
C LYS A 80 23.83 7.86 2.97
N GLU A 81 23.83 8.81 3.90
CA GLU A 81 23.80 8.50 5.35
C GLU A 81 22.53 7.68 5.70
N LEU A 82 21.37 8.06 5.14
CA LEU A 82 20.10 7.35 5.33
C LEU A 82 20.16 5.92 4.78
N VAL A 83 20.67 5.75 3.55
CA VAL A 83 20.79 4.42 2.91
C VAL A 83 21.76 3.54 3.68
N ASP A 84 22.90 4.07 4.13
CA ASP A 84 23.90 3.30 4.89
C ASP A 84 23.36 2.78 6.22
N ASP A 85 22.50 3.53 6.89
CA ASP A 85 21.80 3.08 8.08
C ASP A 85 20.73 2.03 7.75
N ALA A 86 19.94 2.27 6.69
CA ALA A 86 18.89 1.36 6.26
C ALA A 86 19.43 -0.01 5.82
N GLU A 87 20.57 -0.05 5.11
CA GLU A 87 21.23 -1.28 4.68
C GLU A 87 21.64 -2.16 5.86
N LYS A 88 22.15 -1.56 6.94
CA LYS A 88 22.48 -2.28 8.19
C LYS A 88 21.26 -2.93 8.83
N ARG A 89 20.06 -2.47 8.48
CA ARG A 89 18.76 -2.93 8.99
C ARG A 89 18.02 -3.82 8.00
N SER A 90 18.60 -4.09 6.82
CA SER A 90 17.94 -4.78 5.71
C SER A 90 16.68 -4.06 5.23
N VAL A 91 16.64 -2.73 5.31
CA VAL A 91 15.57 -1.87 4.84
C VAL A 91 16.01 -1.13 3.58
N GLY A 92 15.18 -1.12 2.55
CA GLY A 92 15.44 -0.38 1.31
C GLY A 92 14.87 1.04 1.37
N ILE A 93 15.58 2.01 0.78
CA ILE A 93 15.11 3.41 0.73
C ILE A 93 14.47 3.71 -0.61
N TRP A 94 13.31 4.37 -0.54
CA TRP A 94 12.65 5.02 -1.66
C TRP A 94 12.72 6.54 -1.51
N LEU A 95 12.79 7.26 -2.63
CA LEU A 95 12.78 8.72 -2.65
C LEU A 95 11.54 9.25 -3.39
N TRP A 96 10.97 10.29 -2.86
CA TRP A 96 9.95 11.09 -3.54
C TRP A 96 10.59 12.05 -4.54
N GLN A 97 9.89 12.31 -5.65
CA GLN A 97 10.30 13.25 -6.68
C GLN A 97 9.07 13.90 -7.31
N SER A 98 9.03 15.21 -7.39
CA SER A 98 8.01 15.92 -8.16
C SER A 98 8.26 15.78 -9.65
N ALA A 99 7.22 15.47 -10.41
CA ALA A 99 7.27 15.51 -11.86
C ALA A 99 7.41 16.95 -12.40
N MET A 100 6.99 17.94 -11.63
CA MET A 100 7.14 19.36 -11.97
C MET A 100 8.58 19.89 -11.85
N ASP A 101 9.48 19.09 -11.25
CA ASP A 101 10.91 19.40 -11.18
C ASP A 101 11.64 19.06 -12.48
N LYS A 102 12.97 19.26 -12.48
CA LYS A 102 13.88 19.06 -13.64
C LYS A 102 13.85 17.67 -14.25
N VAL A 103 13.13 16.69 -13.66
CA VAL A 103 13.02 15.31 -14.19
C VAL A 103 12.32 15.21 -15.54
N TRP A 104 11.60 16.26 -15.96
CA TRP A 104 11.13 16.41 -17.34
C TRP A 104 12.25 16.36 -18.37
N PHE A 105 13.37 16.97 -18.03
CA PHE A 105 14.51 17.07 -18.90
C PHE A 105 15.31 15.77 -18.85
N ALA A 106 15.30 15.01 -19.93
CA ALA A 106 15.87 13.67 -19.99
C ALA A 106 17.34 13.57 -19.52
N PRO A 107 18.26 14.51 -19.88
CA PRO A 107 19.63 14.46 -19.38
C PRO A 107 19.73 14.62 -17.86
N TYR A 108 18.87 15.41 -17.24
CA TYR A 108 18.80 15.53 -15.78
C TYR A 108 18.23 14.25 -15.16
N ARG A 109 17.14 13.72 -15.70
CA ARG A 109 16.48 12.50 -15.22
C ARG A 109 17.43 11.30 -15.23
N ARG A 110 18.15 11.07 -16.32
CA ARG A 110 19.14 9.99 -16.43
C ARG A 110 20.28 10.15 -15.41
N ARG A 111 20.78 11.37 -15.21
CA ARG A 111 21.79 11.65 -14.18
C ARG A 111 21.25 11.40 -12.78
N PHE A 112 20.01 11.78 -12.51
CA PHE A 112 19.31 11.52 -11.26
C PHE A 112 19.18 10.01 -10.99
N PHE A 113 18.69 9.24 -11.94
CA PHE A 113 18.58 7.77 -11.81
C PHE A 113 19.92 7.10 -11.58
N LYS A 114 20.92 7.45 -12.36
CA LYS A 114 22.31 6.94 -12.19
C LYS A 114 22.84 7.24 -10.78
N LYS A 115 22.47 8.38 -10.22
CA LYS A 115 22.86 8.75 -8.85
C LYS A 115 22.10 7.95 -7.82
N CYS A 116 20.80 7.76 -7.99
CA CYS A 116 19.97 6.90 -7.13
C CYS A 116 20.47 5.46 -7.11
N GLU A 117 20.76 4.88 -8.27
CA GLU A 117 21.35 3.54 -8.40
C GLU A 117 22.66 3.42 -7.61
N LYS A 118 23.61 4.37 -7.83
CA LYS A 118 24.89 4.38 -7.11
C LYS A 118 24.76 4.50 -5.59
N LEU A 119 23.70 5.12 -5.12
CA LEU A 119 23.43 5.27 -3.70
C LEU A 119 22.70 4.08 -3.09
N GLY A 120 22.21 3.13 -3.90
CA GLY A 120 21.47 1.97 -3.42
C GLY A 120 19.97 2.22 -3.22
N ILE A 121 19.42 3.32 -3.75
CA ILE A 121 17.98 3.60 -3.74
C ILE A 121 17.23 2.48 -4.47
N LYS A 122 16.08 2.06 -3.94
CA LYS A 122 15.29 0.95 -4.48
C LYS A 122 14.16 1.41 -5.40
N GLY A 123 13.70 2.62 -5.26
CA GLY A 123 12.62 3.14 -6.11
C GLY A 123 12.34 4.62 -5.93
N ILE A 124 11.49 5.13 -6.80
CA ILE A 124 11.08 6.54 -6.86
C ILE A 124 9.56 6.62 -6.79
N LYS A 125 9.04 7.44 -5.87
CA LYS A 125 7.65 7.91 -5.88
C LYS A 125 7.62 9.19 -6.71
N LEU A 126 7.09 9.12 -7.92
CA LEU A 126 6.92 10.27 -8.81
C LEU A 126 5.53 10.87 -8.59
N ASP A 127 5.48 12.14 -8.22
CA ASP A 127 4.27 12.85 -7.80
C ASP A 127 4.00 14.10 -8.65
N HIS A 128 2.84 14.74 -8.46
CA HIS A 128 2.42 15.99 -9.12
C HIS A 128 2.37 15.89 -10.66
N ILE A 129 1.75 14.83 -11.16
CA ILE A 129 1.68 14.62 -12.61
C ILE A 129 0.42 15.25 -13.23
N GLU A 130 -0.66 15.38 -12.52
CA GLU A 130 -1.91 16.13 -12.74
C GLU A 130 -2.36 16.33 -14.21
N SER A 131 -2.09 15.39 -15.10
CA SER A 131 -2.44 15.48 -16.51
C SER A 131 -2.65 14.10 -17.15
N GLU A 132 -3.65 14.00 -18.03
CA GLU A 132 -4.01 12.78 -18.78
C GLU A 132 -3.73 12.91 -20.29
N THR A 133 -2.89 13.88 -20.71
CA THR A 133 -2.55 14.07 -22.11
C THR A 133 -1.71 12.93 -22.67
N GLN A 134 -1.70 12.79 -24.00
CA GLN A 134 -0.81 11.84 -24.69
C GLN A 134 0.65 12.05 -24.31
N PHE A 135 1.08 13.30 -24.21
CA PHE A 135 2.44 13.65 -23.77
C PHE A 135 2.77 13.07 -22.40
N MET A 136 1.84 13.17 -21.44
CA MET A 136 2.02 12.60 -20.11
C MET A 136 2.05 11.08 -20.14
N THR A 137 1.21 10.46 -20.96
CA THR A 137 1.22 9.00 -21.13
C THR A 137 2.58 8.51 -21.62
N GLU A 138 3.19 9.21 -22.57
CA GLU A 138 4.54 8.90 -23.04
C GLU A 138 5.60 9.19 -21.95
N PHE A 139 5.43 10.25 -21.17
CA PHE A 139 6.32 10.54 -20.07
C PHE A 139 6.33 9.42 -19.01
N TYR A 140 5.16 8.86 -18.61
CA TYR A 140 5.09 7.70 -17.73
C TYR A 140 5.89 6.51 -18.28
N ARG A 141 5.73 6.22 -19.58
CA ARG A 141 6.43 5.12 -20.24
C ARG A 141 7.93 5.33 -20.26
N CYS A 142 8.37 6.53 -20.64
CA CYS A 142 9.79 6.90 -20.67
C CYS A 142 10.41 6.85 -19.26
N PHE A 143 9.69 7.39 -18.26
CA PHE A 143 10.19 7.40 -16.88
C PHE A 143 10.33 5.97 -16.34
N ALA A 144 9.34 5.11 -16.53
CA ALA A 144 9.38 3.71 -16.07
C ALA A 144 10.52 2.94 -16.74
N ARG A 145 10.70 3.09 -18.06
CA ARG A 145 11.76 2.43 -18.82
C ARG A 145 13.15 2.88 -18.36
N GLU A 146 13.38 4.20 -18.32
CA GLU A 146 14.68 4.75 -17.91
C GLU A 146 14.99 4.42 -16.43
N ALA A 147 13.98 4.36 -15.55
CA ALA A 147 14.14 3.89 -14.18
C ALA A 147 14.58 2.42 -14.13
N ALA A 148 13.99 1.55 -14.98
CA ALA A 148 14.35 0.13 -15.05
C ALA A 148 15.79 -0.09 -15.48
N GLU A 149 16.34 0.73 -16.41
CA GLU A 149 17.76 0.68 -16.83
C GLU A 149 18.71 0.88 -15.62
N HIS A 150 18.22 1.51 -14.55
CA HIS A 150 18.93 1.77 -13.30
C HIS A 150 18.43 0.91 -12.12
N LYS A 151 17.66 -0.15 -12.40
CA LYS A 151 17.07 -1.05 -11.39
C LYS A 151 16.26 -0.32 -10.32
N LEU A 152 15.51 0.70 -10.73
CA LEU A 152 14.63 1.49 -9.86
C LEU A 152 13.18 1.10 -10.09
N MET A 153 12.48 0.75 -9.00
CA MET A 153 11.04 0.62 -8.98
C MET A 153 10.37 2.01 -8.97
N VAL A 154 9.11 2.08 -9.37
CA VAL A 154 8.37 3.34 -9.50
C VAL A 154 6.98 3.24 -8.90
N ILE A 155 6.56 4.28 -8.18
CA ILE A 155 5.17 4.56 -7.85
C ILE A 155 4.81 5.87 -8.55
N TYR A 156 3.62 5.91 -9.14
CA TYR A 156 3.05 7.15 -9.65
C TYR A 156 1.98 7.65 -8.68
N HIS A 157 2.15 8.88 -8.20
CA HIS A 157 1.21 9.59 -7.34
C HIS A 157 0.57 10.75 -8.12
N ASN A 158 -0.71 11.03 -7.90
CA ASN A 158 -1.54 11.90 -8.76
C ASN A 158 -1.50 11.54 -10.26
N PRO A 159 -1.49 10.26 -10.65
CA PRO A 159 -1.43 9.86 -12.05
C PRO A 159 -2.81 9.74 -12.67
N GLN A 160 -2.83 9.59 -14.01
CA GLN A 160 -3.99 9.08 -14.74
C GLN A 160 -4.42 7.67 -14.27
N LYS A 161 -5.64 7.26 -14.61
CA LYS A 161 -6.13 5.89 -14.41
C LYS A 161 -5.18 4.86 -15.00
N PRO A 162 -4.92 3.73 -14.33
CA PRO A 162 -4.09 2.67 -14.87
C PRO A 162 -4.76 2.00 -16.09
N THR A 163 -4.00 1.88 -17.16
CA THR A 163 -4.43 1.27 -18.43
C THR A 163 -3.55 0.08 -18.82
N GLY A 164 -2.98 -0.61 -17.84
CA GLY A 164 -2.12 -1.78 -18.06
C GLY A 164 -0.62 -1.47 -18.13
N LEU A 165 -0.19 -0.24 -17.79
CA LEU A 165 1.23 0.19 -17.79
C LEU A 165 2.14 -0.79 -17.04
N ARG A 166 1.70 -1.32 -15.90
CA ARG A 166 2.44 -2.29 -15.08
C ARG A 166 2.73 -3.61 -15.79
N ARG A 167 1.91 -3.99 -16.77
CA ARG A 167 2.17 -5.19 -17.57
C ARG A 167 3.34 -4.97 -18.54
N THR A 168 3.45 -3.75 -19.08
CA THR A 168 4.57 -3.37 -19.95
C THR A 168 5.84 -3.08 -19.16
N PHE A 169 5.70 -2.45 -17.98
CA PHE A 169 6.80 -2.05 -17.11
C PHE A 169 6.60 -2.64 -15.71
N PRO A 170 7.09 -3.86 -15.44
CA PRO A 170 6.92 -4.54 -14.16
C PRO A 170 7.50 -3.79 -12.95
N ASN A 171 8.43 -2.88 -13.18
CA ASN A 171 8.98 -2.00 -12.13
C ASN A 171 8.01 -0.91 -11.66
N VAL A 172 6.88 -0.69 -12.33
CA VAL A 172 5.80 0.16 -11.84
C VAL A 172 5.01 -0.61 -10.79
N MET A 173 5.21 -0.29 -9.52
CA MET A 173 4.63 -1.03 -8.40
C MET A 173 3.17 -0.68 -8.17
N SER A 174 2.82 0.60 -8.24
CA SER A 174 1.44 1.10 -8.11
C SER A 174 1.25 2.43 -8.83
N MET A 175 -0.01 2.75 -9.10
CA MET A 175 -0.46 4.06 -9.56
C MET A 175 -1.57 4.49 -8.61
N GLU A 176 -1.47 5.66 -7.99
CA GLU A 176 -2.50 6.10 -7.04
C GLU A 176 -3.87 6.11 -7.71
N ALA A 177 -4.18 7.08 -8.53
CA ALA A 177 -5.44 7.25 -9.26
C ALA A 177 -6.67 6.69 -8.49
N ILE A 178 -6.73 6.99 -7.21
CA ILE A 178 -7.73 6.53 -6.25
C ILE A 178 -7.91 7.62 -5.20
N ARG A 179 -9.12 7.77 -4.68
CA ARG A 179 -9.32 8.56 -3.47
C ARG A 179 -8.91 7.72 -2.28
N GLY A 180 -7.62 7.81 -1.91
CA GLY A 180 -7.06 7.11 -0.77
C GLY A 180 -7.31 7.82 0.55
N LEU A 181 -6.82 7.24 1.64
CA LEU A 181 -6.96 7.79 3.00
C LEU A 181 -6.36 9.20 3.13
N GLN A 182 -5.34 9.50 2.32
CA GLN A 182 -4.72 10.84 2.25
C GLN A 182 -5.72 11.94 1.85
N CYS A 183 -6.71 11.61 1.03
CA CYS A 183 -7.75 12.54 0.55
C CYS A 183 -9.05 12.44 1.35
N LYS A 184 -9.03 11.93 2.57
CA LYS A 184 -10.14 11.49 3.41
C LYS A 184 -10.82 10.24 2.87
N ALA A 185 -10.83 9.18 3.66
CA ALA A 185 -11.56 7.95 3.33
C ALA A 185 -13.05 8.25 3.13
N ASP A 186 -13.66 7.49 2.25
CA ASP A 186 -15.07 7.59 1.92
C ASP A 186 -15.60 6.15 1.75
N ALA A 187 -16.29 5.65 2.77
CA ALA A 187 -16.75 4.27 2.79
C ALA A 187 -17.65 3.91 1.61
N ASP A 188 -18.45 4.85 1.09
CA ASP A 188 -19.29 4.59 -0.07
C ASP A 188 -18.44 4.42 -1.33
N ASN A 189 -17.43 5.28 -1.51
CA ASN A 189 -16.45 5.11 -2.58
C ASN A 189 -15.63 3.82 -2.39
N ASP A 190 -15.24 3.50 -1.15
CA ASP A 190 -14.45 2.32 -0.84
C ASP A 190 -15.18 1.01 -1.16
N THR A 191 -16.51 0.97 -1.07
CA THR A 191 -17.31 -0.18 -1.48
C THR A 191 -17.50 -0.32 -3.00
N ILE A 192 -17.12 0.69 -3.78
CA ILE A 192 -17.16 0.69 -5.26
C ILE A 192 -15.80 0.32 -5.87
N LEU A 193 -14.72 0.85 -5.31
CA LEU A 193 -13.37 0.76 -5.88
C LEU A 193 -12.87 -0.67 -6.14
N PRO A 194 -13.12 -1.68 -5.29
CA PRO A 194 -12.67 -3.06 -5.53
C PRO A 194 -13.21 -3.67 -6.81
N PHE A 195 -14.40 -3.25 -7.23
CA PHE A 195 -15.11 -3.76 -8.41
C PHE A 195 -14.92 -2.88 -9.67
N THR A 196 -14.25 -1.77 -9.54
CA THR A 196 -14.04 -0.79 -10.61
C THR A 196 -12.57 -0.46 -10.79
N ARG A 197 -12.04 0.50 -10.02
CA ARG A 197 -10.69 1.03 -10.13
C ARG A 197 -9.61 -0.06 -9.92
N MET A 198 -9.81 -0.97 -8.96
CA MET A 198 -8.84 -2.02 -8.65
C MET A 198 -8.70 -3.08 -9.75
N LEU A 199 -9.66 -3.18 -10.67
CA LEU A 199 -9.57 -4.03 -11.85
C LEU A 199 -8.47 -3.57 -12.81
N GLY A 200 -8.13 -2.29 -12.80
CA GLY A 200 -7.05 -1.71 -13.62
C GLY A 200 -5.64 -1.95 -13.08
N GLY A 201 -5.52 -2.41 -11.84
CA GLY A 201 -4.23 -2.69 -11.20
C GLY A 201 -4.06 -2.06 -9.83
N ASN A 202 -2.87 -2.22 -9.27
CA ASN A 202 -2.50 -1.79 -7.92
C ASN A 202 -2.66 -0.28 -7.73
N ALA A 203 -3.06 0.11 -6.52
CA ALA A 203 -3.17 1.50 -6.11
C ALA A 203 -2.24 1.82 -4.94
N ASP A 204 -1.90 3.09 -4.78
CA ASP A 204 -1.29 3.63 -3.57
C ASP A 204 -2.41 4.26 -2.72
N TYR A 205 -3.04 3.45 -1.88
CA TYR A 205 -4.19 3.85 -1.04
C TYR A 205 -3.74 4.53 0.26
N THR A 206 -2.52 4.31 0.69
CA THR A 206 -1.95 4.81 1.95
C THR A 206 -2.79 4.47 3.19
N PRO A 207 -3.06 3.18 3.48
CA PRO A 207 -3.93 2.76 4.57
C PRO A 207 -3.32 2.93 5.95
N LEU A 208 -4.15 2.75 6.98
CA LEU A 208 -3.75 2.68 8.38
C LEU A 208 -3.20 4.01 8.91
N CYS A 209 -4.05 5.03 8.96
CA CYS A 209 -3.74 6.30 9.59
C CYS A 209 -4.87 6.66 10.55
N PHE A 210 -4.76 6.26 11.82
CA PHE A 210 -5.79 6.50 12.84
C PHE A 210 -5.31 7.36 14.02
N SER A 211 -4.02 7.65 14.15
CA SER A 211 -3.50 8.57 15.15
C SER A 211 -3.69 10.05 14.76
N VAL A 212 -3.85 10.32 13.46
CA VAL A 212 -4.04 11.67 12.93
C VAL A 212 -5.52 12.02 12.88
N PRO A 213 -5.98 13.10 13.54
CA PRO A 213 -7.40 13.44 13.66
C PRO A 213 -8.15 13.52 12.33
N ARG A 214 -7.51 14.01 11.28
CA ARG A 214 -8.11 14.12 9.93
C ARG A 214 -8.45 12.77 9.28
N CYS A 215 -7.81 11.68 9.71
CA CYS A 215 -8.04 10.35 9.17
C CYS A 215 -9.12 9.56 9.93
N LEU A 216 -9.40 9.95 11.18
CA LEU A 216 -10.25 9.20 12.11
C LEU A 216 -11.76 9.38 11.92
N ASN A 217 -12.19 10.41 11.19
CA ASN A 217 -13.58 10.82 11.23
C ASN A 217 -14.46 10.18 10.17
N GLU A 218 -13.90 9.40 9.26
CA GLU A 218 -14.60 8.93 8.06
C GLU A 218 -14.91 7.42 8.11
N VAL A 219 -13.97 6.62 8.61
CA VAL A 219 -14.12 5.16 8.67
C VAL A 219 -13.58 4.58 9.98
N SER A 220 -14.03 3.38 10.36
CA SER A 220 -13.53 2.69 11.56
C SER A 220 -12.11 2.14 11.39
N ILE A 221 -11.45 1.79 12.51
CA ILE A 221 -10.15 1.10 12.48
C ILE A 221 -10.29 -0.23 11.73
N CYS A 222 -11.39 -0.97 11.91
CA CYS A 222 -11.60 -2.23 11.20
C CYS A 222 -11.79 -2.04 9.69
N HIS A 223 -12.40 -0.93 9.25
CA HIS A 223 -12.44 -0.57 7.84
C HIS A 223 -11.03 -0.30 7.28
N MET A 224 -10.19 0.41 8.04
CA MET A 224 -8.79 0.64 7.64
C MET A 224 -7.98 -0.66 7.56
N LEU A 225 -8.16 -1.60 8.50
CA LEU A 225 -7.55 -2.92 8.43
C LEU A 225 -8.06 -3.71 7.22
N ALA A 226 -9.36 -3.64 6.95
CA ALA A 226 -9.99 -4.29 5.80
C ALA A 226 -9.43 -3.75 4.47
N SER A 227 -9.15 -2.44 4.38
CA SER A 227 -8.57 -1.84 3.18
C SER A 227 -7.21 -2.44 2.81
N ALA A 228 -6.42 -2.79 3.82
CA ALA A 228 -5.13 -3.45 3.65
C ALA A 228 -5.23 -4.86 3.05
N VAL A 229 -6.39 -5.50 3.18
CA VAL A 229 -6.68 -6.81 2.58
C VAL A 229 -7.38 -6.67 1.23
N ILE A 230 -8.39 -5.80 1.14
CA ILE A 230 -9.26 -5.69 -0.05
C ILE A 230 -8.53 -5.03 -1.21
N TYR A 231 -7.74 -4.00 -0.96
CA TYR A 231 -7.03 -3.29 -2.00
C TYR A 231 -5.72 -3.97 -2.41
N ASN A 232 -5.37 -3.83 -3.68
CA ASN A 232 -4.10 -4.32 -4.20
C ASN A 232 -3.05 -3.20 -4.18
N SER A 233 -1.92 -3.45 -3.55
CA SER A 233 -0.73 -2.60 -3.65
C SER A 233 0.52 -3.47 -3.59
N ALA A 234 1.33 -3.44 -4.64
CA ALA A 234 2.61 -4.16 -4.63
C ALA A 234 3.70 -3.38 -3.86
N PHE A 235 3.48 -2.08 -3.66
CA PHE A 235 4.23 -1.27 -2.70
C PHE A 235 3.23 -0.68 -1.72
N PHE A 236 3.19 -1.25 -0.54
CA PHE A 236 2.17 -0.95 0.46
C PHE A 236 2.70 0.11 1.44
N THR A 237 2.30 1.36 1.22
CA THR A 237 2.69 2.50 2.07
C THR A 237 1.85 2.49 3.34
N VAL A 238 2.45 2.08 4.46
CA VAL A 238 1.80 2.14 5.78
C VAL A 238 1.87 3.57 6.31
N SER A 239 0.71 4.19 6.49
CA SER A 239 0.62 5.61 6.84
C SER A 239 0.60 5.87 8.36
N GLU A 240 0.59 4.82 9.19
CA GLU A 240 0.69 4.93 10.62
C GLU A 240 2.11 4.67 11.13
N ASP A 241 2.48 5.28 12.23
CA ASP A 241 3.73 4.97 12.91
C ASP A 241 3.71 3.52 13.40
N PRO A 242 4.70 2.69 13.01
CA PRO A 242 4.75 1.30 13.45
C PRO A 242 4.75 1.11 14.97
N SER A 243 5.24 2.08 15.74
CA SER A 243 5.19 2.04 17.20
C SER A 243 3.78 2.23 17.75
N ILE A 244 2.97 3.06 17.08
CA ILE A 244 1.55 3.28 17.41
C ILE A 244 0.74 2.02 17.04
N LEU A 245 0.97 1.41 15.88
CA LEU A 245 0.34 0.12 15.52
C LEU A 245 0.60 -0.93 16.59
N LYS A 246 1.82 -1.01 17.10
CA LYS A 246 2.19 -1.93 18.18
C LYS A 246 1.52 -1.58 19.50
N ALA A 247 1.49 -0.30 19.88
CA ALA A 247 0.83 0.15 21.11
C ALA A 247 -0.66 -0.16 21.12
N HIS A 248 -1.30 -0.15 19.94
CA HIS A 248 -2.69 -0.54 19.75
C HIS A 248 -2.91 -2.04 19.52
N GLY A 249 -1.86 -2.89 19.52
CA GLY A 249 -1.97 -4.35 19.32
C GLY A 249 -2.37 -4.76 17.90
N LEU A 250 -2.16 -3.89 16.92
CA LEU A 250 -2.48 -4.10 15.50
C LEU A 250 -1.29 -4.63 14.69
N ASP A 251 -0.10 -4.60 15.26
CA ASP A 251 1.14 -5.08 14.65
C ASP A 251 1.06 -6.59 14.32
N SER A 252 0.38 -7.39 15.13
CA SER A 252 0.17 -8.82 14.87
C SER A 252 -0.62 -9.11 13.58
N PHE A 253 -1.44 -8.17 13.12
CA PHE A 253 -2.16 -8.24 11.85
C PHE A 253 -1.34 -7.60 10.72
N VAL A 254 -0.84 -6.38 10.93
CA VAL A 254 -0.23 -5.56 9.87
C VAL A 254 1.17 -6.02 9.48
N SER A 255 2.01 -6.40 10.46
CA SER A 255 3.39 -6.81 10.19
C SER A 255 3.48 -8.06 9.30
N PRO A 256 2.70 -9.12 9.50
CA PRO A 256 2.72 -10.30 8.64
C PRO A 256 1.85 -10.17 7.38
N LEU A 257 1.14 -9.06 7.18
CA LEU A 257 0.26 -8.87 6.04
C LEU A 257 1.06 -8.94 4.73
N PRO A 258 0.66 -9.79 3.76
CA PRO A 258 1.34 -9.86 2.48
C PRO A 258 0.93 -8.71 1.56
N VAL A 259 1.78 -8.39 0.59
CA VAL A 259 1.49 -7.44 -0.49
C VAL A 259 1.22 -8.12 -1.82
N VAL A 260 1.41 -9.45 -1.87
CA VAL A 260 1.13 -10.31 -3.03
C VAL A 260 0.21 -11.43 -2.60
N TRP A 261 -0.82 -11.66 -3.40
CA TRP A 261 -1.87 -12.63 -3.12
C TRP A 261 -1.84 -13.77 -4.13
N ASN A 262 -1.95 -15.01 -3.65
CA ASN A 262 -2.07 -16.20 -4.49
C ASN A 262 -3.50 -16.38 -5.00
N GLU A 263 -4.49 -16.10 -4.15
CA GLU A 263 -5.90 -16.24 -4.44
C GLU A 263 -6.71 -15.05 -3.93
N THR A 264 -7.82 -14.77 -4.61
CA THR A 264 -8.80 -13.75 -4.20
C THR A 264 -10.19 -14.28 -4.51
N HIS A 265 -11.03 -14.35 -3.48
CA HIS A 265 -12.42 -14.72 -3.56
C HIS A 265 -13.28 -13.53 -3.19
N VAL A 266 -14.20 -13.16 -4.07
CA VAL A 266 -15.31 -12.26 -3.75
C VAL A 266 -16.43 -13.15 -3.20
N LEU A 267 -16.74 -12.98 -1.94
CA LEU A 267 -17.69 -13.87 -1.27
C LEU A 267 -19.14 -13.43 -1.49
N PRO A 268 -20.09 -14.40 -1.38
CA PRO A 268 -21.53 -14.11 -1.46
C PRO A 268 -21.94 -13.02 -0.46
N GLY A 269 -22.89 -12.17 -0.87
CA GLY A 269 -23.33 -11.02 -0.08
C GLY A 269 -22.61 -9.72 -0.46
N SER A 270 -21.51 -9.77 -1.24
CA SER A 270 -20.89 -8.56 -1.78
C SER A 270 -21.84 -7.83 -2.73
N LYS A 271 -22.00 -6.52 -2.51
CA LYS A 271 -22.83 -5.63 -3.33
C LYS A 271 -22.15 -4.28 -3.49
N ILE A 272 -21.88 -3.92 -4.75
CA ILE A 272 -21.19 -2.66 -5.09
C ILE A 272 -21.93 -1.47 -4.48
N GLY A 273 -21.21 -0.58 -3.81
CA GLY A 273 -21.76 0.61 -3.15
C GLY A 273 -22.41 0.34 -1.80
N GLU A 274 -22.47 -0.92 -1.33
CA GLU A 274 -23.08 -1.25 -0.05
C GLU A 274 -22.16 -2.06 0.87
N ILE A 275 -21.67 -3.21 0.40
CA ILE A 275 -20.83 -4.12 1.19
C ILE A 275 -19.85 -4.88 0.29
N VAL A 276 -18.61 -4.98 0.72
CA VAL A 276 -17.57 -5.79 0.05
C VAL A 276 -17.12 -6.89 1.00
N ILE A 277 -17.10 -8.12 0.55
CA ILE A 277 -16.67 -9.28 1.34
C ILE A 277 -15.62 -10.05 0.54
N PHE A 278 -14.36 -9.99 0.97
CA PHE A 278 -13.25 -10.68 0.31
C PHE A 278 -12.61 -11.70 1.24
N ALA A 279 -12.19 -12.85 0.68
CA ALA A 279 -11.20 -13.73 1.28
C ALA A 279 -10.00 -13.83 0.34
N ARG A 280 -8.78 -13.76 0.89
CA ARG A 280 -7.54 -13.78 0.11
C ARG A 280 -6.51 -14.68 0.77
N ARG A 281 -5.72 -15.37 -0.05
CA ARG A 281 -4.67 -16.27 0.43
C ARG A 281 -3.29 -15.81 -0.01
N SER A 282 -2.34 -15.91 0.90
CA SER A 282 -0.92 -15.80 0.60
C SER A 282 -0.16 -16.90 1.37
N GLY A 283 0.51 -17.78 0.63
CA GLY A 283 1.12 -18.97 1.21
C GLY A 283 0.07 -19.86 1.88
N ASN A 284 0.30 -20.16 3.15
CA ASN A 284 -0.60 -20.97 3.99
C ASN A 284 -1.55 -20.14 4.86
N ARG A 285 -1.61 -18.81 4.67
CA ARG A 285 -2.49 -17.93 5.43
C ARG A 285 -3.63 -17.43 4.59
N TRP A 286 -4.81 -17.40 5.20
CA TRP A 286 -5.97 -16.72 4.66
C TRP A 286 -6.24 -15.43 5.41
N TYR A 287 -6.80 -14.47 4.71
CA TYR A 287 -7.27 -13.20 5.24
C TYR A 287 -8.67 -12.96 4.74
N ALA A 288 -9.57 -12.56 5.62
CA ALA A 288 -10.91 -12.13 5.23
C ALA A 288 -11.14 -10.69 5.66
N ALA A 289 -11.86 -9.94 4.84
CA ALA A 289 -12.13 -8.54 5.09
C ALA A 289 -13.49 -8.13 4.56
N VAL A 290 -14.13 -7.21 5.28
CA VAL A 290 -15.43 -6.66 4.90
C VAL A 290 -15.40 -5.14 5.01
N PHE A 291 -15.91 -4.46 3.98
CA PHE A 291 -16.28 -3.04 4.03
C PHE A 291 -17.79 -2.91 4.19
N ASN A 292 -18.24 -2.03 5.06
CA ASN A 292 -19.60 -1.50 5.10
C ASN A 292 -19.60 -0.04 4.60
N SER A 293 -20.61 0.32 3.81
CA SER A 293 -20.84 1.71 3.39
C SER A 293 -21.28 2.61 4.55
N SER A 294 -21.46 3.90 4.28
CA SER A 294 -21.94 4.89 5.27
C SER A 294 -23.43 4.78 5.58
N GLN A 295 -24.20 4.03 4.79
CA GLN A 295 -25.68 4.06 4.77
C GLN A 295 -26.37 3.52 6.05
N GLY A 296 -25.63 2.89 6.94
CA GLY A 296 -26.16 2.41 8.22
C GLY A 296 -25.39 1.24 8.82
N GLU A 297 -25.80 0.83 10.00
CA GLU A 297 -25.32 -0.40 10.61
C GLU A 297 -25.70 -1.60 9.74
N ARG A 298 -24.79 -2.58 9.67
CA ARG A 298 -25.03 -3.80 8.91
C ARG A 298 -24.62 -5.03 9.70
N LYS A 299 -25.48 -6.05 9.59
CA LYS A 299 -25.15 -7.39 10.06
C LYS A 299 -25.01 -8.32 8.86
N THR A 300 -24.02 -9.19 8.88
CA THR A 300 -23.80 -10.21 7.84
C THR A 300 -23.17 -11.44 8.46
N ASN A 301 -23.40 -12.60 7.84
CA ASN A 301 -22.70 -13.82 8.19
C ASN A 301 -21.59 -14.06 7.16
N LEU A 302 -20.38 -14.33 7.63
CA LEU A 302 -19.22 -14.65 6.83
C LEU A 302 -18.90 -16.13 6.96
N PRO A 303 -19.24 -16.99 5.99
CA PRO A 303 -18.87 -18.39 5.99
C PRO A 303 -17.37 -18.55 5.74
N PHE A 304 -16.74 -19.51 6.41
CA PHE A 304 -15.32 -19.82 6.24
C PHE A 304 -15.07 -20.92 5.19
N SER A 305 -16.01 -21.14 4.28
CA SER A 305 -15.92 -22.13 3.21
C SER A 305 -14.75 -21.92 2.22
N PHE A 306 -14.03 -20.81 2.31
CA PHE A 306 -12.78 -20.57 1.59
C PHE A 306 -11.57 -21.28 2.24
N LEU A 307 -11.69 -21.75 3.48
CA LEU A 307 -10.67 -22.53 4.16
C LEU A 307 -10.66 -23.98 3.62
N LYS A 308 -9.53 -24.64 3.76
CA LYS A 308 -9.36 -26.01 3.31
C LYS A 308 -10.19 -26.97 4.18
N ASP A 309 -10.96 -27.84 3.54
CA ASP A 309 -11.77 -28.84 4.23
C ASP A 309 -10.90 -29.79 5.06
N GLY A 310 -11.39 -30.08 6.27
CA GLY A 310 -10.72 -30.97 7.22
C GLY A 310 -9.52 -30.37 7.95
N ALA A 311 -9.10 -29.14 7.59
CA ALA A 311 -8.04 -28.42 8.28
C ALA A 311 -8.60 -27.55 9.42
N LYS A 312 -7.80 -27.35 10.47
CA LYS A 312 -8.08 -26.43 11.56
C LYS A 312 -7.24 -25.17 11.44
N TYR A 313 -7.82 -24.04 11.82
CA TYR A 313 -7.16 -22.74 11.77
C TYR A 313 -7.31 -21.99 13.09
N GLU A 314 -6.26 -21.29 13.51
CA GLU A 314 -6.38 -20.20 14.47
C GLU A 314 -6.81 -18.96 13.67
N ALA A 315 -7.98 -18.40 14.02
CA ALA A 315 -8.49 -17.17 13.46
C ALA A 315 -8.28 -16.03 14.47
N GLU A 316 -7.58 -14.98 14.05
CA GLU A 316 -7.48 -13.71 14.78
C GLU A 316 -8.39 -12.70 14.09
N ILE A 317 -9.44 -12.27 14.76
CA ILE A 317 -10.57 -11.54 14.20
C ILE A 317 -10.65 -10.15 14.84
N TYR A 318 -10.85 -9.14 14.01
CA TYR A 318 -11.03 -7.73 14.37
C TYR A 318 -12.40 -7.27 13.90
N THR A 319 -13.23 -6.78 14.83
CA THR A 319 -14.58 -6.26 14.56
C THR A 319 -14.76 -4.86 15.12
N ASP A 320 -15.64 -4.09 14.50
CA ASP A 320 -16.00 -2.78 15.02
C ASP A 320 -16.46 -2.84 16.48
N ASN A 321 -16.05 -1.86 17.27
CA ASN A 321 -16.71 -1.56 18.52
C ASN A 321 -17.93 -0.67 18.20
N LEU A 322 -19.14 -1.18 18.46
CA LEU A 322 -20.36 -0.47 18.08
C LEU A 322 -20.65 0.77 18.94
N THR A 323 -20.04 0.86 20.12
CA THR A 323 -20.23 1.97 21.08
C THR A 323 -19.08 2.97 21.08
N ASP A 324 -17.88 2.57 20.62
CA ASP A 324 -16.69 3.41 20.53
C ASP A 324 -16.19 3.49 19.08
N GLN A 325 -16.24 4.67 18.51
CA GLN A 325 -15.81 4.91 17.14
C GLN A 325 -14.32 4.62 16.91
N ARG A 326 -13.50 4.81 17.91
CA ARG A 326 -12.06 4.64 17.88
C ARG A 326 -11.61 3.29 18.42
N GLY A 327 -12.58 2.48 18.90
CA GLY A 327 -12.34 1.16 19.42
C GLY A 327 -12.55 0.06 18.40
N TYR A 328 -11.99 -1.10 18.70
CA TYR A 328 -12.26 -2.35 18.00
C TYR A 328 -12.26 -3.49 19.02
N ASN A 329 -12.89 -4.61 18.66
CA ASN A 329 -12.83 -5.84 19.43
C ASN A 329 -11.87 -6.81 18.73
N LYS A 330 -11.12 -7.57 19.51
CA LYS A 330 -10.18 -8.57 19.02
C LYS A 330 -10.42 -9.89 19.71
N VAL A 331 -10.59 -10.96 18.93
CA VAL A 331 -10.75 -12.32 19.46
C VAL A 331 -9.85 -13.29 18.71
N LYS A 332 -9.43 -14.36 19.41
CA LYS A 332 -8.75 -15.50 18.82
C LYS A 332 -9.59 -16.75 19.08
N ILE A 333 -9.90 -17.47 18.02
CA ILE A 333 -10.72 -18.69 18.08
C ILE A 333 -10.13 -19.76 17.13
N SER A 334 -10.43 -21.03 17.45
CA SER A 334 -10.15 -22.13 16.53
C SER A 334 -11.36 -22.36 15.64
N VAL A 335 -11.13 -22.47 14.34
CA VAL A 335 -12.19 -22.60 13.34
C VAL A 335 -11.83 -23.63 12.25
N THR A 336 -12.84 -24.03 11.47
CA THR A 336 -12.75 -24.90 10.31
C THR A 336 -13.52 -24.29 9.12
N SER A 337 -13.49 -24.91 7.96
CA SER A 337 -14.28 -24.53 6.78
C SER A 337 -15.80 -24.61 6.99
N ALA A 338 -16.27 -25.37 7.99
CA ALA A 338 -17.69 -25.52 8.32
C ALA A 338 -18.23 -24.39 9.20
N ASP A 339 -17.35 -23.56 9.77
CA ASP A 339 -17.72 -22.47 10.67
C ASP A 339 -18.03 -21.18 9.89
N SER A 340 -18.56 -20.19 10.61
CA SER A 340 -18.81 -18.84 10.11
C SER A 340 -18.69 -17.81 11.24
N ALA A 341 -18.61 -16.53 10.88
CA ALA A 341 -18.68 -15.43 11.83
C ALA A 341 -19.90 -14.56 11.56
N ASP A 342 -20.68 -14.29 12.60
CA ASP A 342 -21.67 -13.23 12.57
C ASP A 342 -21.00 -11.88 12.84
N ILE A 343 -21.08 -11.00 11.87
CA ILE A 343 -20.39 -9.71 11.87
C ILE A 343 -21.43 -8.60 12.01
N ALA A 344 -21.25 -7.75 13.00
CA ALA A 344 -21.97 -6.49 13.12
C ALA A 344 -21.02 -5.34 12.88
N MET A 345 -21.36 -4.46 11.95
CA MET A 345 -20.55 -3.30 11.57
C MET A 345 -21.36 -2.02 11.72
N ARG A 346 -20.70 -0.99 12.17
CA ARG A 346 -21.22 0.37 12.20
C ARG A 346 -21.29 0.98 10.78
N PRO A 347 -21.95 2.13 10.57
CA PRO A 347 -21.79 2.91 9.36
C PRO A 347 -20.31 3.22 9.11
N SER A 348 -19.85 3.10 7.88
CA SER A 348 -18.42 3.24 7.50
C SER A 348 -17.49 2.29 8.27
N GLY A 349 -18.02 1.18 8.71
CA GLY A 349 -17.33 0.17 9.50
C GLY A 349 -16.71 -0.93 8.65
N GLY A 350 -16.09 -1.89 9.34
CA GLY A 350 -15.45 -3.02 8.69
C GLY A 350 -15.18 -4.20 9.59
N PHE A 351 -14.58 -5.21 8.98
CA PHE A 351 -14.12 -6.43 9.61
C PHE A 351 -12.80 -6.87 8.95
N ALA A 352 -11.89 -7.38 9.74
CA ALA A 352 -10.68 -8.00 9.24
C ALA A 352 -10.34 -9.25 10.05
N ALA A 353 -9.82 -10.27 9.39
CA ALA A 353 -9.38 -11.49 10.05
C ALA A 353 -8.18 -12.11 9.35
N VAL A 354 -7.33 -12.81 10.10
CA VAL A 354 -6.27 -13.67 9.60
C VAL A 354 -6.43 -15.07 10.14
N PHE A 355 -6.29 -16.06 9.26
CA PHE A 355 -6.42 -17.48 9.57
C PHE A 355 -5.08 -18.17 9.33
N ARG A 356 -4.58 -18.87 10.35
CA ARG A 356 -3.32 -19.63 10.31
C ARG A 356 -3.64 -21.10 10.53
N GLU A 357 -3.27 -21.96 9.58
CA GLU A 357 -3.44 -23.43 9.69
C GLU A 357 -2.61 -23.96 10.88
N ILE A 358 -3.21 -24.83 11.72
CA ILE A 358 -2.63 -25.38 12.96
C ILE A 358 -2.65 -26.90 12.94
#